data_0fcde27642c89660c485778417adb3ce
#
_entry.id   0fcde27642c89660c485778417adb3ce
#
_cell.length_a   1.000
_cell.length_b   1.000
_cell.length_c   1.000
_cell.angle_alpha   90.00
_cell.angle_beta   90.00
_cell.angle_gamma   90.00
#
_symmetry.space_group_name_H-M   'P 1'
#
loop_
_entity.id
_entity.type
_entity.pdbx_description
1 polymer ?
#
loop_
_entity_poly.entity_id
_entity_poly.type
_entity_poly.pdbx_seq_one_letter_code
_entity_poly.pdbx_strand_id
1 'polypeptide(L)'
;MILRVPYHLDEYLPDLDLPLRPDEEISGDLPRGDAWERLGFLYSAVADAVADAAGRSARLVVVSGDCTTSLGTVAGLQHAGVDAGIVWLDAHGDVQTLETTASGYLGGYPLRLLTGYRPELIAAGLHLRPVAEQRVLLVGARDLDPPEVTYLAAASIGRAEVADLGAAGLPDGPAGLPDGPLYVHVDLDVIDPGDLPGLRYPAPGGPGLAEVAGALRALLGTGQVAAVGIAATWYPGHGAAAIVDPYLRAALGV
;
A
#
# COMPACT_ATOMS: atom_id res chain seq x y z
N MET A 1 4.49 2.69 -16.10
CA MET A 1 3.96 1.32 -16.19
C MET A 1 2.97 1.11 -15.05
N ILE A 2 1.79 0.63 -15.35
CA ILE A 2 0.71 0.34 -14.40
C ILE A 2 0.44 -1.16 -14.42
N LEU A 3 0.75 -1.83 -13.31
CA LEU A 3 0.46 -3.24 -13.06
C LEU A 3 -0.88 -3.34 -12.32
N ARG A 4 -1.79 -4.16 -12.81
CA ARG A 4 -3.07 -4.44 -12.18
C ARG A 4 -3.07 -5.82 -11.55
N VAL A 5 -3.50 -5.92 -10.29
CA VAL A 5 -3.62 -7.16 -9.53
C VAL A 5 -5.07 -7.25 -9.02
N PRO A 6 -6.01 -7.81 -9.80
CA PRO A 6 -7.44 -7.79 -9.50
C PRO A 6 -7.82 -8.88 -8.47
N TYR A 7 -7.16 -8.83 -7.33
CA TYR A 7 -7.41 -9.72 -6.19
C TYR A 7 -7.73 -8.90 -4.95
N HIS A 8 -8.56 -9.48 -4.09
CA HIS A 8 -8.67 -9.08 -2.69
C HIS A 8 -8.19 -10.26 -1.85
N LEU A 9 -7.04 -10.12 -1.24
CA LEU A 9 -6.26 -11.23 -0.69
C LEU A 9 -6.01 -12.29 -1.79
N ASP A 10 -6.36 -13.54 -1.52
CA ASP A 10 -6.22 -14.67 -2.45
C ASP A 10 -7.48 -14.93 -3.31
N GLU A 11 -8.47 -14.03 -3.26
CA GLU A 11 -9.68 -14.10 -4.06
C GLU A 11 -9.54 -13.28 -5.35
N TYR A 12 -9.60 -13.96 -6.50
CA TYR A 12 -9.62 -13.31 -7.80
C TYR A 12 -10.99 -12.66 -8.06
N LEU A 13 -10.99 -11.35 -8.28
CA LEU A 13 -12.19 -10.55 -8.51
C LEU A 13 -12.08 -9.84 -9.87
N PRO A 14 -12.44 -10.52 -10.98
CA PRO A 14 -12.30 -9.95 -12.34
C PRO A 14 -13.15 -8.68 -12.53
N ASP A 15 -14.26 -8.59 -11.79
CA ASP A 15 -15.17 -7.43 -11.81
C ASP A 15 -14.81 -6.35 -10.78
N LEU A 16 -13.68 -6.51 -10.09
CA LEU A 16 -13.19 -5.47 -9.18
C LEU A 16 -12.86 -4.23 -9.98
N ASP A 17 -13.63 -3.18 -9.68
CA ASP A 17 -13.50 -1.88 -10.32
C ASP A 17 -12.23 -1.19 -9.81
N LEU A 18 -11.11 -1.39 -10.48
CA LEU A 18 -9.81 -0.79 -10.15
C LEU A 18 -9.57 0.46 -11.00
N PRO A 19 -9.08 1.56 -10.39
CA PRO A 19 -8.75 2.78 -11.11
C PRO A 19 -7.53 2.58 -11.99
N LEU A 20 -7.29 3.49 -12.91
CA LEU A 20 -6.18 3.51 -13.86
C LEU A 20 -6.23 2.38 -14.89
N ARG A 21 -5.95 2.74 -16.13
CA ARG A 21 -5.84 1.74 -17.20
C ARG A 21 -4.52 1.00 -17.09
N PRO A 22 -4.52 -0.34 -16.94
CA PRO A 22 -3.28 -1.10 -16.81
C PRO A 22 -2.53 -1.22 -18.14
N ASP A 23 -1.20 -1.27 -18.02
CA ASP A 23 -0.30 -1.71 -19.09
C ASP A 23 -0.17 -3.25 -19.07
N GLU A 24 -0.25 -3.85 -17.86
CA GLU A 24 -0.15 -5.30 -17.62
C GLU A 24 -1.06 -5.71 -16.47
N GLU A 25 -1.63 -6.91 -16.54
CA GLU A 25 -2.45 -7.51 -15.50
C GLU A 25 -1.84 -8.81 -15.00
N ILE A 26 -1.73 -8.93 -13.69
CA ILE A 26 -1.28 -10.15 -13.02
C ILE A 26 -2.53 -10.86 -12.51
N SER A 27 -2.94 -11.88 -13.23
CA SER A 27 -4.13 -12.69 -12.93
C SER A 27 -3.86 -14.15 -13.28
N GLY A 28 -4.65 -15.06 -12.73
CA GLY A 28 -4.56 -16.49 -13.00
C GLY A 28 -5.02 -17.34 -11.83
N ASP A 29 -5.07 -18.65 -12.04
CA ASP A 29 -5.47 -19.59 -11.00
C ASP A 29 -4.36 -19.71 -9.95
N LEU A 30 -4.71 -19.50 -8.69
CA LEU A 30 -3.81 -19.76 -7.58
C LEU A 30 -3.77 -21.24 -7.22
N PRO A 31 -2.63 -21.76 -6.75
CA PRO A 31 -2.50 -23.15 -6.37
C PRO A 31 -3.44 -23.52 -5.20
N ARG A 32 -3.60 -24.83 -4.98
CA ARG A 32 -4.23 -25.30 -3.74
C ARG A 32 -3.27 -25.06 -2.59
N GLY A 33 -3.80 -24.66 -1.43
CA GLY A 33 -3.02 -24.39 -0.25
C GLY A 33 -3.82 -23.53 0.74
N ASP A 34 -3.19 -23.15 1.83
CA ASP A 34 -3.74 -22.15 2.72
C ASP A 34 -3.60 -20.73 2.14
N ALA A 35 -4.16 -19.74 2.82
CA ALA A 35 -4.14 -18.37 2.33
C ALA A 35 -2.71 -17.82 2.16
N TRP A 36 -1.78 -18.15 3.07
CA TRP A 36 -0.41 -17.68 3.00
C TRP A 36 0.36 -18.27 1.81
N GLU A 37 0.15 -19.57 1.53
CA GLU A 37 0.76 -20.25 0.36
C GLU A 37 0.24 -19.63 -0.94
N ARG A 38 -1.07 -19.38 -1.03
CA ARG A 38 -1.72 -18.77 -2.20
C ARG A 38 -1.27 -17.32 -2.42
N LEU A 39 -1.21 -16.53 -1.35
CA LEU A 39 -0.70 -15.16 -1.39
C LEU A 39 0.80 -15.14 -1.75
N GLY A 40 1.60 -16.05 -1.21
CA GLY A 40 3.01 -16.19 -1.55
C GLY A 40 3.23 -16.44 -3.04
N PHE A 41 2.40 -17.29 -3.66
CA PHE A 41 2.43 -17.53 -5.09
C PHE A 41 2.07 -16.28 -5.91
N LEU A 42 0.97 -15.61 -5.55
CA LEU A 42 0.53 -14.39 -6.22
C LEU A 42 1.60 -13.29 -6.13
N TYR A 43 2.13 -13.07 -4.93
CA TYR A 43 3.09 -12.00 -4.70
C TYR A 43 4.49 -12.29 -5.25
N SER A 44 4.84 -13.56 -5.49
CA SER A 44 6.02 -13.88 -6.31
C SER A 44 5.87 -13.36 -7.74
N ALA A 45 4.70 -13.55 -8.36
CA ALA A 45 4.44 -13.01 -9.69
C ALA A 45 4.45 -11.48 -9.71
N VAL A 46 3.91 -10.85 -8.66
CA VAL A 46 3.99 -9.37 -8.51
C VAL A 46 5.45 -8.94 -8.36
N ALA A 47 6.24 -9.63 -7.54
CA ALA A 47 7.65 -9.29 -7.32
C ALA A 47 8.47 -9.41 -8.60
N ASP A 48 8.26 -10.45 -9.39
CA ASP A 48 8.93 -10.64 -10.69
C ASP A 48 8.58 -9.50 -11.67
N ALA A 49 7.29 -9.17 -11.81
CA ALA A 49 6.84 -8.09 -12.69
C ALA A 49 7.37 -6.71 -12.23
N VAL A 50 7.38 -6.45 -10.93
CA VAL A 50 7.95 -5.22 -10.35
C VAL A 50 9.45 -5.16 -10.57
N ALA A 51 10.19 -6.24 -10.34
CA ALA A 51 11.63 -6.30 -10.56
C ALA A 51 11.98 -6.05 -12.04
N ASP A 52 11.22 -6.63 -12.93
CA ASP A 52 11.35 -6.44 -14.37
C ASP A 52 11.06 -5.00 -14.82
N ALA A 53 10.11 -4.31 -14.18
CA ALA A 53 9.72 -2.94 -14.50
C ALA A 53 10.61 -1.88 -13.83
N ALA A 54 11.20 -2.20 -12.69
CA ALA A 54 12.05 -1.28 -11.94
C ALA A 54 13.26 -0.85 -12.77
N GLY A 55 13.55 0.44 -12.78
CA GLY A 55 14.64 1.00 -13.57
C GLY A 55 14.36 1.17 -15.07
N ARG A 56 13.29 0.56 -15.62
CA ARG A 56 12.86 0.74 -17.02
C ARG A 56 11.73 1.74 -17.18
N SER A 57 10.95 1.95 -16.13
CA SER A 57 9.79 2.83 -16.13
C SER A 57 10.07 4.07 -15.30
N ALA A 58 9.82 5.26 -15.88
CA ALA A 58 9.93 6.52 -15.14
C ALA A 58 8.94 6.58 -13.96
N ARG A 59 7.91 5.73 -13.98
CA ARG A 59 6.88 5.64 -12.94
C ARG A 59 6.29 4.23 -12.93
N LEU A 60 6.43 3.54 -11.82
CA LEU A 60 5.87 2.20 -11.58
C LEU A 60 4.71 2.33 -10.60
N VAL A 61 3.54 1.84 -10.99
CA VAL A 61 2.32 1.84 -10.17
C VAL A 61 1.76 0.43 -10.13
N VAL A 62 1.45 -0.07 -8.93
CA VAL A 62 0.75 -1.35 -8.72
C VAL A 62 -0.62 -1.05 -8.14
N VAL A 63 -1.68 -1.50 -8.80
CA VAL A 63 -3.06 -1.28 -8.37
C VAL A 63 -3.68 -2.62 -8.01
N SER A 64 -4.19 -2.75 -6.79
CA SER A 64 -4.72 -3.99 -6.23
C SER A 64 -5.99 -3.78 -5.43
N GLY A 65 -6.64 -4.85 -4.99
CA GLY A 65 -7.84 -4.81 -4.16
C GLY A 65 -7.58 -4.78 -2.66
N ASP A 66 -6.32 -4.84 -2.22
CA ASP A 66 -5.94 -4.79 -0.81
C ASP A 66 -4.47 -4.40 -0.60
N CYS A 67 -4.12 -4.10 0.66
CA CYS A 67 -2.79 -3.62 1.05
C CYS A 67 -1.70 -4.70 1.03
N THR A 68 -2.06 -5.99 1.12
CA THR A 68 -1.07 -7.08 1.23
C THR A 68 -0.24 -7.29 -0.04
N THR A 69 -0.73 -6.83 -1.20
CA THR A 69 0.00 -6.81 -2.47
C THR A 69 1.32 -6.03 -2.39
N SER A 70 1.45 -5.09 -1.44
CA SER A 70 2.69 -4.36 -1.16
C SER A 70 3.86 -5.28 -0.77
N LEU A 71 3.60 -6.47 -0.22
CA LEU A 71 4.66 -7.46 0.07
C LEU A 71 5.40 -7.86 -1.20
N GLY A 72 4.66 -8.17 -2.27
CA GLY A 72 5.23 -8.47 -3.59
C GLY A 72 5.91 -7.25 -4.21
N THR A 73 5.30 -6.07 -4.07
CA THR A 73 5.86 -4.84 -4.62
C THR A 73 7.21 -4.49 -3.99
N VAL A 74 7.31 -4.52 -2.66
CA VAL A 74 8.57 -4.23 -1.94
C VAL A 74 9.61 -5.32 -2.21
N ALA A 75 9.21 -6.60 -2.25
CA ALA A 75 10.11 -7.68 -2.63
C ALA A 75 10.71 -7.47 -4.03
N GLY A 76 9.87 -7.13 -5.01
CA GLY A 76 10.31 -6.87 -6.38
C GLY A 76 11.26 -5.67 -6.49
N LEU A 77 11.01 -4.58 -5.76
CA LEU A 77 11.96 -3.46 -5.66
C LEU A 77 13.31 -3.93 -5.11
N GLN A 78 13.30 -4.72 -4.04
CA GLN A 78 14.53 -5.27 -3.45
C GLN A 78 15.27 -6.22 -4.40
N HIS A 79 14.55 -7.04 -5.19
CA HIS A 79 15.14 -7.90 -6.22
C HIS A 79 15.82 -7.07 -7.32
N ALA A 80 15.28 -5.91 -7.65
CA ALA A 80 15.89 -4.94 -8.57
C ALA A 80 17.03 -4.13 -7.95
N GLY A 81 17.40 -4.39 -6.69
CA GLY A 81 18.46 -3.65 -5.98
C GLY A 81 18.00 -2.31 -5.39
N VAL A 82 16.70 -2.02 -5.38
CA VAL A 82 16.13 -0.81 -4.80
C VAL A 82 15.74 -1.06 -3.35
N ASP A 83 16.49 -0.52 -2.40
CA ASP A 83 16.18 -0.58 -0.97
C ASP A 83 15.33 0.64 -0.57
N ALA A 84 14.02 0.53 -0.74
CA ALA A 84 13.09 1.63 -0.51
C ALA A 84 12.66 1.74 0.97
N GLY A 85 12.57 2.99 1.47
CA GLY A 85 11.77 3.31 2.65
C GLY A 85 10.28 3.32 2.28
N ILE A 86 9.40 3.31 3.26
CA ILE A 86 7.94 3.20 3.06
C ILE A 86 7.25 4.46 3.54
N VAL A 87 6.39 5.04 2.70
CA VAL A 87 5.37 6.01 3.09
C VAL A 87 4.03 5.34 2.89
N TRP A 88 3.29 5.12 3.99
CA TRP A 88 2.05 4.35 4.02
C TRP A 88 0.88 5.24 4.35
N LEU A 89 0.07 5.61 3.34
CA LEU A 89 -1.16 6.39 3.50
C LEU A 89 -2.33 5.42 3.69
N ASP A 90 -2.96 5.48 4.86
CA ASP A 90 -4.00 4.54 5.26
C ASP A 90 -4.82 5.13 6.41
N ALA A 91 -6.10 4.78 6.51
CA ALA A 91 -6.91 5.09 7.68
C ALA A 91 -6.58 4.21 8.88
N HIS A 92 -5.97 3.02 8.63
CA HIS A 92 -5.66 1.98 9.60
C HIS A 92 -4.16 1.92 9.89
N GLY A 93 -3.77 1.03 10.80
CA GLY A 93 -2.36 0.85 11.16
C GLY A 93 -1.64 -0.19 10.31
N ASP A 94 -2.38 -1.21 9.89
CA ASP A 94 -1.88 -2.40 9.18
C ASP A 94 -0.71 -3.10 9.90
N VAL A 95 -0.70 -2.98 11.24
CA VAL A 95 0.33 -3.53 12.13
C VAL A 95 -0.19 -4.60 13.07
N GLN A 96 -1.32 -5.21 12.74
CA GLN A 96 -1.84 -6.37 13.47
C GLN A 96 -0.89 -7.58 13.36
N THR A 97 -1.07 -8.51 14.30
CA THR A 97 -0.38 -9.81 14.33
C THR A 97 -1.38 -10.94 14.47
N LEU A 98 -0.96 -12.19 14.28
CA LEU A 98 -1.81 -13.36 14.54
C LEU A 98 -2.31 -13.42 15.97
N GLU A 99 -1.57 -12.83 16.91
CA GLU A 99 -1.88 -12.81 18.35
C GLU A 99 -2.79 -11.64 18.74
N THR A 100 -2.84 -10.56 17.96
CA THR A 100 -3.55 -9.32 18.31
C THR A 100 -4.83 -9.09 17.53
N THR A 101 -4.94 -9.68 16.34
CA THR A 101 -6.12 -9.51 15.50
C THR A 101 -7.38 -10.06 16.17
N ALA A 102 -8.45 -9.28 16.16
CA ALA A 102 -9.77 -9.74 16.60
C ALA A 102 -10.56 -10.41 15.46
N SER A 103 -10.33 -9.98 14.21
CA SER A 103 -11.08 -10.45 13.02
C SER A 103 -10.42 -11.62 12.29
N GLY A 104 -9.09 -11.78 12.40
CA GLY A 104 -8.30 -12.67 11.58
C GLY A 104 -8.11 -12.19 10.14
N TYR A 105 -8.53 -10.97 9.82
CA TYR A 105 -8.40 -10.40 8.48
C TYR A 105 -6.94 -10.12 8.13
N LEU A 106 -6.43 -10.75 7.06
CA LEU A 106 -5.02 -10.68 6.69
C LEU A 106 -4.61 -9.30 6.14
N GLY A 107 -5.58 -8.51 5.67
CA GLY A 107 -5.32 -7.15 5.20
C GLY A 107 -4.80 -6.21 6.29
N GLY A 108 -5.00 -6.50 7.57
CA GLY A 108 -4.49 -5.70 8.68
C GLY A 108 -3.03 -6.02 9.09
N TYR A 109 -2.28 -6.86 8.32
CA TYR A 109 -0.91 -7.24 8.70
C TYR A 109 0.21 -6.66 7.84
N PRO A 110 -0.02 -6.11 6.63
CA PRO A 110 1.06 -5.95 5.65
C PRO A 110 2.20 -5.09 6.14
N LEU A 111 1.95 -3.97 6.81
CA LEU A 111 3.02 -3.12 7.33
C LEU A 111 3.83 -3.83 8.43
N ARG A 112 3.18 -4.65 9.24
CA ARG A 112 3.84 -5.45 10.27
C ARG A 112 4.70 -6.56 9.68
N LEU A 113 4.26 -7.19 8.60
CA LEU A 113 5.04 -8.19 7.85
C LEU A 113 6.24 -7.54 7.14
N LEU A 114 6.04 -6.38 6.52
CA LEU A 114 7.12 -5.60 5.89
C LEU A 114 8.21 -5.18 6.88
N THR A 115 7.85 -4.95 8.16
CA THR A 115 8.81 -4.61 9.22
C THR A 115 9.39 -5.82 9.95
N GLY A 116 9.11 -7.05 9.49
CA GLY A 116 9.82 -8.27 9.92
C GLY A 116 9.07 -9.18 10.90
N TYR A 117 7.77 -8.97 11.09
CA TYR A 117 6.96 -9.92 11.86
C TYR A 117 6.85 -11.25 11.11
N ARG A 118 7.16 -12.35 11.79
CA ARG A 118 6.99 -13.74 11.31
C ARG A 118 7.33 -13.94 9.83
N PRO A 119 8.59 -13.73 9.42
CA PRO A 119 8.98 -13.81 8.01
C PRO A 119 8.67 -15.18 7.37
N GLU A 120 8.55 -16.23 8.17
CA GLU A 120 8.19 -17.58 7.71
C GLU A 120 6.79 -17.68 7.12
N LEU A 121 5.89 -16.76 7.44
CA LEU A 121 4.53 -16.79 6.89
C LEU A 121 4.51 -16.53 5.39
N ILE A 122 5.28 -15.54 4.93
CA ILE A 122 5.29 -15.13 3.52
C ILE A 122 6.61 -14.49 3.09
N ALA A 123 7.20 -13.62 3.90
CA ALA A 123 8.35 -12.78 3.52
C ALA A 123 9.58 -13.62 3.12
N ALA A 124 9.85 -14.73 3.83
CA ALA A 124 10.96 -15.61 3.52
C ALA A 124 10.82 -16.26 2.14
N GLY A 125 9.61 -16.67 1.76
CA GLY A 125 9.30 -17.23 0.44
C GLY A 125 9.49 -16.23 -0.70
N LEU A 126 9.25 -14.95 -0.43
CA LEU A 126 9.46 -13.84 -1.37
C LEU A 126 10.91 -13.31 -1.36
N HIS A 127 11.81 -13.86 -0.55
CA HIS A 127 13.13 -13.29 -0.29
C HIS A 127 13.07 -11.80 0.12
N LEU A 128 11.98 -11.40 0.75
CA LEU A 128 11.74 -10.05 1.23
C LEU A 128 12.53 -9.81 2.53
N ARG A 129 13.40 -8.82 2.51
CA ARG A 129 14.13 -8.36 3.70
C ARG A 129 13.28 -7.35 4.47
N PRO A 130 13.28 -7.41 5.82
CA PRO A 130 12.55 -6.43 6.61
C PRO A 130 12.99 -5.00 6.32
N VAL A 131 12.03 -4.11 6.21
CA VAL A 131 12.28 -2.66 6.20
C VAL A 131 12.37 -2.18 7.64
N ALA A 132 13.44 -1.47 7.99
CA ALA A 132 13.60 -0.96 9.36
C ALA A 132 12.48 0.04 9.69
N GLU A 133 11.93 -0.04 10.91
CA GLU A 133 10.81 0.81 11.35
C GLU A 133 11.11 2.31 11.18
N GLN A 134 12.36 2.73 11.40
CA GLN A 134 12.82 4.12 11.21
C GLN A 134 12.73 4.58 9.75
N ARG A 135 12.54 3.66 8.81
CA ARG A 135 12.36 3.94 7.38
C ARG A 135 10.91 3.78 6.95
N VAL A 136 9.98 3.88 7.89
CA VAL A 136 8.53 3.82 7.65
C VAL A 136 7.88 5.07 8.19
N LEU A 137 7.06 5.72 7.37
CA LEU A 137 6.18 6.82 7.74
C LEU A 137 4.73 6.40 7.50
N LEU A 138 3.97 6.22 8.57
CA LEU A 138 2.52 5.95 8.54
C LEU A 138 1.76 7.28 8.53
N VAL A 139 0.86 7.47 7.57
CA VAL A 139 0.19 8.74 7.30
C VAL A 139 -1.33 8.59 7.29
N GLY A 140 -2.02 9.38 8.10
CA GLY A 140 -3.48 9.46 8.14
C GLY A 140 -4.18 8.39 8.98
N ALA A 141 -3.42 7.53 9.68
CA ALA A 141 -3.97 6.45 10.50
C ALA A 141 -4.74 6.99 11.70
N ARG A 142 -6.05 6.76 11.70
CA ARG A 142 -7.03 7.31 12.67
C ARG A 142 -7.97 6.26 13.26
N ASP A 143 -8.17 5.13 12.57
CA ASP A 143 -8.98 4.00 13.05
C ASP A 143 -8.05 2.85 13.44
N LEU A 144 -7.56 2.90 14.67
CA LEU A 144 -6.56 1.98 15.21
C LEU A 144 -7.17 1.13 16.31
N ASP A 145 -6.98 -0.16 16.21
CA ASP A 145 -7.28 -1.08 17.29
C ASP A 145 -6.33 -0.88 18.50
N PRO A 146 -6.77 -1.14 19.75
CA PRO A 146 -5.92 -0.96 20.93
C PRO A 146 -4.52 -1.62 20.86
N PRO A 147 -4.36 -2.85 20.29
CA PRO A 147 -3.03 -3.42 20.11
C PRO A 147 -2.15 -2.64 19.14
N GLU A 148 -2.72 -2.07 18.07
CA GLU A 148 -2.01 -1.24 17.11
C GLU A 148 -1.53 0.06 17.75
N VAL A 149 -2.39 0.72 18.53
CA VAL A 149 -2.02 1.90 19.34
C VAL A 149 -0.84 1.57 20.24
N THR A 150 -0.89 0.42 20.93
CA THR A 150 0.18 0.00 21.84
C THR A 150 1.50 -0.25 21.09
N TYR A 151 1.43 -0.95 19.97
CA TYR A 151 2.61 -1.23 19.14
C TYR A 151 3.22 0.06 18.57
N LEU A 152 2.39 0.89 17.93
CA LEU A 152 2.85 2.14 17.29
C LEU A 152 3.42 3.16 18.29
N ALA A 153 2.96 3.13 19.55
CA ALA A 153 3.54 3.97 20.60
C ALA A 153 4.97 3.55 21.01
N ALA A 154 5.34 2.28 20.78
CA ALA A 154 6.66 1.74 21.12
C ALA A 154 7.58 1.58 19.90
N ALA A 155 7.00 1.51 18.71
CA ALA A 155 7.73 1.35 17.44
C ALA A 155 8.47 2.63 17.04
N SER A 156 9.51 2.47 16.22
CA SER A 156 10.22 3.60 15.62
C SER A 156 9.59 4.08 14.28
N ILE A 157 8.37 3.70 14.01
CA ILE A 157 7.60 4.13 12.83
C ILE A 157 7.22 5.60 13.01
N GLY A 158 7.58 6.45 12.03
CA GLY A 158 7.13 7.85 11.96
C GLY A 158 5.63 7.94 11.73
N ARG A 159 4.99 9.01 12.23
CA ARG A 159 3.55 9.25 12.03
C ARG A 159 3.31 10.69 11.60
N ALA A 160 2.41 10.88 10.63
CA ALA A 160 2.02 12.18 10.10
C ALA A 160 0.54 12.17 9.68
N GLU A 161 -0.02 13.34 9.49
CA GLU A 161 -1.32 13.52 8.83
C GLU A 161 -1.11 13.76 7.33
N VAL A 162 -2.14 13.50 6.51
CA VAL A 162 -2.07 13.74 5.06
C VAL A 162 -1.79 15.22 4.76
N ALA A 163 -2.34 16.14 5.58
CA ALA A 163 -2.10 17.56 5.44
C ALA A 163 -0.63 17.97 5.60
N ASP A 164 0.16 17.21 6.37
CA ASP A 164 1.59 17.46 6.59
C ASP A 164 2.42 17.17 5.32
N LEU A 165 1.90 16.39 4.37
CA LEU A 165 2.53 16.09 3.08
C LEU A 165 2.18 17.11 1.98
N GLY A 166 1.39 18.13 2.31
CA GLY A 166 0.82 19.07 1.35
C GLY A 166 1.71 20.27 1.01
N ALA A 167 1.07 21.38 0.63
CA ALA A 167 1.69 22.59 0.08
C ALA A 167 2.62 23.36 1.04
N ALA A 168 2.65 23.05 2.32
CA ALA A 168 3.54 23.67 3.31
C ALA A 168 4.96 23.07 3.35
N GLY A 169 5.21 22.01 2.59
CA GLY A 169 6.45 21.23 2.60
C GLY A 169 6.23 19.84 3.18
N LEU A 170 7.23 19.00 3.06
CA LEU A 170 7.24 17.65 3.64
C LEU A 170 7.75 17.74 5.09
N PRO A 171 7.27 16.88 6.00
CA PRO A 171 7.67 16.97 7.39
C PRO A 171 9.16 16.71 7.57
N ASP A 172 9.79 17.51 8.46
CA ASP A 172 11.17 17.35 8.89
C ASP A 172 11.27 16.63 10.25
N GLY A 173 12.41 16.03 10.56
CA GLY A 173 12.65 15.38 11.84
C GLY A 173 12.17 13.93 11.93
N PRO A 174 11.82 13.40 13.12
CA PRO A 174 11.45 11.99 13.31
C PRO A 174 10.21 11.54 12.54
N ALA A 175 9.34 12.48 12.16
CA ALA A 175 8.19 12.28 11.28
C ALA A 175 8.50 12.65 9.82
N GLY A 176 9.79 12.86 9.48
CA GLY A 176 10.23 13.18 8.14
C GLY A 176 10.13 12.00 7.17
N LEU A 177 10.28 12.31 5.88
CA LEU A 177 10.38 11.25 4.88
C LEU A 177 11.61 10.38 5.14
N PRO A 178 11.50 9.05 4.95
CA PRO A 178 12.66 8.18 4.93
C PRO A 178 13.70 8.62 3.89
N ASP A 179 14.98 8.48 4.23
CA ASP A 179 16.06 8.74 3.29
C ASP A 179 16.09 7.74 2.13
N GLY A 180 16.52 8.21 0.95
CA GLY A 180 16.73 7.38 -0.23
C GLY A 180 15.47 7.11 -1.05
N PRO A 181 15.44 5.99 -1.81
CA PRO A 181 14.26 5.61 -2.60
C PRO A 181 13.04 5.36 -1.71
N LEU A 182 11.84 5.66 -2.22
CA LEU A 182 10.58 5.49 -1.50
C LEU A 182 9.64 4.53 -2.25
N TYR A 183 9.00 3.64 -1.51
CA TYR A 183 7.75 3.01 -1.87
C TYR A 183 6.61 3.80 -1.21
N VAL A 184 5.72 4.35 -2.00
CA VAL A 184 4.52 5.05 -1.52
C VAL A 184 3.34 4.11 -1.66
N HIS A 185 2.76 3.69 -0.53
CA HIS A 185 1.50 2.97 -0.48
C HIS A 185 0.35 3.92 -0.21
N VAL A 186 -0.76 3.75 -0.92
CA VAL A 186 -2.01 4.49 -0.71
C VAL A 186 -3.13 3.48 -0.63
N ASP A 187 -3.59 3.15 0.60
CA ASP A 187 -4.94 2.60 0.73
C ASP A 187 -5.93 3.74 0.51
N LEU A 188 -6.84 3.53 -0.43
CA LEU A 188 -7.82 4.55 -0.77
C LEU A 188 -8.88 4.76 0.31
N ASP A 189 -8.92 3.91 1.35
CA ASP A 189 -9.77 4.13 2.53
C ASP A 189 -9.22 5.19 3.49
N VAL A 190 -7.98 5.69 3.26
CA VAL A 190 -7.50 6.91 3.89
C VAL A 190 -8.41 8.11 3.60
N ILE A 191 -9.11 8.08 2.46
CA ILE A 191 -10.07 9.09 2.04
C ILE A 191 -11.32 9.00 2.90
N ASP A 192 -11.93 10.15 3.23
CA ASP A 192 -13.19 10.19 3.97
C ASP A 192 -14.29 9.43 3.19
N PRO A 193 -15.04 8.52 3.84
CA PRO A 193 -16.09 7.74 3.20
C PRO A 193 -17.24 8.59 2.62
N GLY A 194 -17.35 9.86 2.97
CA GLY A 194 -18.27 10.81 2.34
C GLY A 194 -17.88 11.14 0.89
N ASP A 195 -16.60 11.03 0.55
CA ASP A 195 -16.08 11.28 -0.80
C ASP A 195 -15.93 9.99 -1.63
N LEU A 196 -15.79 8.83 -0.98
CA LEU A 196 -15.51 7.56 -1.66
C LEU A 196 -16.46 6.44 -1.21
N PRO A 197 -17.42 6.01 -2.05
CA PRO A 197 -18.41 5.01 -1.66
C PRO A 197 -17.87 3.58 -1.72
N GLY A 198 -18.52 2.69 -0.98
CA GLY A 198 -18.31 1.25 -1.06
C GLY A 198 -17.05 0.72 -0.35
N LEU A 199 -16.35 1.55 0.41
CA LEU A 199 -15.20 1.10 1.20
C LEU A 199 -15.56 -0.08 2.10
N ARG A 200 -14.67 -1.06 2.20
CA ARG A 200 -14.84 -2.24 3.07
C ARG A 200 -14.68 -1.87 4.55
N TYR A 201 -13.75 -0.95 4.83
CA TYR A 201 -13.40 -0.50 6.18
C TYR A 201 -13.44 1.03 6.24
N PRO A 202 -14.65 1.63 6.19
CA PRO A 202 -14.78 3.08 6.16
C PRO A 202 -14.42 3.72 7.50
N ALA A 203 -13.46 4.62 7.51
CA ALA A 203 -13.05 5.39 8.68
C ALA A 203 -13.41 6.88 8.49
N PRO A 204 -14.42 7.42 9.20
CA PRO A 204 -14.82 8.83 9.07
C PRO A 204 -13.76 9.82 9.54
N GLY A 205 -13.86 11.06 9.06
CA GLY A 205 -13.00 12.18 9.49
C GLY A 205 -11.65 12.22 8.78
N GLY A 206 -11.54 11.55 7.65
CA GLY A 206 -10.33 11.54 6.81
C GLY A 206 -10.22 12.76 5.89
N PRO A 207 -9.08 12.83 5.16
CA PRO A 207 -8.89 13.84 4.12
C PRO A 207 -9.82 13.60 2.92
N GLY A 208 -10.09 14.66 2.17
CA GLY A 208 -10.79 14.55 0.89
C GLY A 208 -9.89 14.05 -0.23
N LEU A 209 -10.51 13.61 -1.34
CA LEU A 209 -9.82 13.13 -2.56
C LEU A 209 -8.72 14.08 -3.06
N ALA A 210 -9.01 15.39 -3.07
CA ALA A 210 -8.06 16.39 -3.55
C ALA A 210 -6.81 16.52 -2.65
N GLU A 211 -6.97 16.32 -1.34
CA GLU A 211 -5.86 16.37 -0.37
C GLU A 211 -4.94 15.16 -0.54
N VAL A 212 -5.51 13.95 -0.64
CA VAL A 212 -4.74 12.72 -0.88
C VAL A 212 -4.00 12.78 -2.21
N ALA A 213 -4.66 13.24 -3.28
CA ALA A 213 -4.01 13.44 -4.57
C ALA A 213 -2.92 14.51 -4.53
N GLY A 214 -3.11 15.56 -3.72
CA GLY A 214 -2.12 16.61 -3.46
C GLY A 214 -0.88 16.06 -2.75
N ALA A 215 -1.07 15.27 -1.69
CA ALA A 215 0.00 14.59 -0.94
C ALA A 215 0.80 13.63 -1.85
N LEU A 216 0.10 12.79 -2.62
CA LEU A 216 0.76 11.90 -3.59
C LEU A 216 1.60 12.69 -4.62
N ARG A 217 1.08 13.79 -5.13
CA ARG A 217 1.81 14.67 -6.06
C ARG A 217 3.05 15.29 -5.41
N ALA A 218 2.96 15.71 -4.15
CA ALA A 218 4.08 16.28 -3.40
C ALA A 218 5.19 15.22 -3.20
N LEU A 219 4.82 14.00 -2.80
CA LEU A 219 5.75 12.87 -2.67
C LEU A 219 6.44 12.55 -4.01
N LEU A 220 5.69 12.48 -5.10
CA LEU A 220 6.24 12.26 -6.44
C LEU A 220 7.19 13.39 -6.88
N GLY A 221 6.90 14.62 -6.45
CA GLY A 221 7.72 15.80 -6.71
C GLY A 221 9.12 15.77 -6.08
N THR A 222 9.35 14.91 -5.07
CA THR A 222 10.68 14.71 -4.47
C THR A 222 11.67 14.03 -5.41
N GLY A 223 11.18 13.31 -6.41
CA GLY A 223 12.00 12.46 -7.27
C GLY A 223 12.53 11.18 -6.60
N GLN A 224 12.16 10.91 -5.35
CA GLN A 224 12.60 9.72 -4.59
C GLN A 224 11.69 8.50 -4.81
N VAL A 225 10.45 8.67 -5.30
CA VAL A 225 9.47 7.59 -5.40
C VAL A 225 9.86 6.59 -6.48
N ALA A 226 10.24 5.39 -6.07
CA ALA A 226 10.58 4.27 -6.93
C ALA A 226 9.34 3.52 -7.43
N ALA A 227 8.32 3.37 -6.59
CA ALA A 227 7.03 2.78 -6.97
C ALA A 227 5.90 3.33 -6.10
N VAL A 228 4.68 3.29 -6.66
CA VAL A 228 3.42 3.59 -5.95
C VAL A 228 2.57 2.34 -5.91
N GLY A 229 2.11 1.93 -4.73
CA GLY A 229 1.05 0.94 -4.54
C GLY A 229 -0.27 1.65 -4.28
N ILE A 230 -1.34 1.20 -4.91
CA ILE A 230 -2.70 1.70 -4.68
C ILE A 230 -3.58 0.51 -4.33
N ALA A 231 -4.08 0.51 -3.10
CA ALA A 231 -5.07 -0.47 -2.65
C ALA A 231 -6.47 0.10 -2.77
N ALA A 232 -7.31 -0.61 -3.53
CA ALA A 232 -8.70 -0.28 -3.77
C ALA A 232 -9.58 -1.16 -2.87
N THR A 233 -9.54 -0.92 -1.57
CA THR A 233 -10.18 -1.72 -0.53
C THR A 233 -11.69 -1.44 -0.45
N TRP A 234 -12.41 -1.76 -1.52
CA TRP A 234 -13.86 -1.55 -1.63
C TRP A 234 -14.61 -2.73 -2.24
N TYR A 235 -15.93 -2.68 -2.14
CA TYR A 235 -16.82 -3.62 -2.82
C TYR A 235 -17.06 -3.17 -4.27
N PRO A 236 -17.08 -4.08 -5.25
CA PRO A 236 -17.35 -3.75 -6.64
C PRO A 236 -18.77 -3.17 -6.83
N GLY A 237 -18.95 -2.39 -7.90
CA GLY A 237 -20.26 -1.88 -8.31
C GLY A 237 -20.72 -0.58 -7.65
N HIS A 238 -19.91 0.04 -6.79
CA HIS A 238 -20.24 1.31 -6.14
C HIS A 238 -19.70 2.54 -6.91
N GLY A 239 -18.90 2.32 -7.97
CA GLY A 239 -18.36 3.40 -8.81
C GLY A 239 -17.19 4.16 -8.22
N ALA A 240 -16.56 3.64 -7.15
CA ALA A 240 -15.45 4.28 -6.48
C ALA A 240 -14.27 4.55 -7.42
N ALA A 241 -13.93 3.60 -8.28
CA ALA A 241 -12.84 3.77 -9.23
C ALA A 241 -13.07 4.95 -10.18
N ALA A 242 -14.29 5.13 -10.71
CA ALA A 242 -14.61 6.27 -11.59
C ALA A 242 -14.49 7.62 -10.87
N ILE A 243 -14.75 7.66 -9.57
CA ILE A 243 -14.63 8.86 -8.75
C ILE A 243 -13.14 9.20 -8.51
N VAL A 244 -12.31 8.22 -8.14
CA VAL A 244 -10.92 8.45 -7.76
C VAL A 244 -9.97 8.57 -8.97
N ASP A 245 -10.28 7.91 -10.09
CA ASP A 245 -9.41 7.82 -11.28
C ASP A 245 -8.90 9.19 -11.78
N PRO A 246 -9.73 10.23 -11.95
CA PRO A 246 -9.26 11.54 -12.40
C PRO A 246 -8.21 12.16 -11.46
N TYR A 247 -8.36 11.99 -10.15
CA TYR A 247 -7.44 12.50 -9.15
C TYR A 247 -6.10 11.77 -9.16
N LEU A 248 -6.14 10.44 -9.27
CA LEU A 248 -4.93 9.62 -9.38
C LEU A 248 -4.18 9.91 -10.68
N ARG A 249 -4.88 10.00 -11.82
CA ARG A 249 -4.27 10.36 -13.10
C ARG A 249 -3.58 11.71 -13.03
N ALA A 250 -4.24 12.72 -12.46
CA ALA A 250 -3.68 14.05 -12.30
C ALA A 250 -2.45 14.06 -11.36
N ALA A 251 -2.46 13.27 -10.29
CA ALA A 251 -1.34 13.16 -9.37
C ALA A 251 -0.15 12.43 -10.01
N LEU A 252 -0.43 11.31 -10.69
CA LEU A 252 0.58 10.46 -11.33
C LEU A 252 1.10 11.04 -12.67
N GLY A 253 0.37 11.95 -13.31
CA GLY A 253 0.71 12.52 -14.62
C GLY A 253 0.58 11.47 -15.76
N VAL A 254 -0.49 10.65 -15.75
CA VAL A 254 -0.79 9.60 -16.74
C VAL A 254 -2.17 9.77 -17.34
#